data_13f76839d34e312631dc87d2b962696c
#
_entry.id   13f76839d34e312631dc87d2b962696c
#
_cell.length_a   1.000
_cell.length_b   1.000
_cell.length_c   1.000
_cell.angle_alpha   90.00
_cell.angle_beta   90.00
_cell.angle_gamma   90.00
#
_symmetry.space_group_name_H-M   'P 1'
#
loop_
_entity.id
_entity.type
_entity.pdbx_description
1 polymer ?
#
loop_
_entity_poly.entity_id
_entity_poly.type
_entity_poly.pdbx_seq_one_letter_code
_entity_poly.pdbx_strand_id
1 'polypeptide(L)'
;MANYTIAVGWSGKDALADSDAGKVISGADFNTEFTAVQTAVNTKADLNGSASESFSAATAGSGTNTTQVATTAFVQAQYAYPVGAIFTTTTAYANSAAVVSAIGGTTWVAFGAGKVLVGLDSGDTDFDTSEETGGSKTHTLTTAEMPAHTHSYYKSTTSDNFSIDDTGRVTGAASATTGSTGDGGAHNNLQPYIVVYFWKRTA
;
A
#
# COMPACT_ATOMS: atom_id res chain seq x y z
N MET A 1 32.44 -18.64 11.50
CA MET A 1 33.66 -18.83 10.67
C MET A 1 34.82 -19.12 11.57
N ALA A 2 35.48 -20.24 11.38
CA ALA A 2 36.70 -20.55 12.13
C ALA A 2 37.91 -19.82 11.50
N ASN A 3 38.73 -19.18 12.32
CA ASN A 3 40.00 -18.66 11.84
C ASN A 3 40.97 -19.84 11.77
N TYR A 4 41.91 -19.75 10.84
CA TYR A 4 43.01 -20.71 10.82
C TYR A 4 43.83 -20.58 12.11
N THR A 5 44.11 -21.73 12.73
CA THR A 5 45.00 -21.82 13.87
C THR A 5 46.06 -22.87 13.52
N ILE A 6 47.33 -22.52 13.74
CA ILE A 6 48.44 -23.45 13.49
C ILE A 6 48.19 -24.72 14.31
N ALA A 7 48.12 -25.85 13.62
CA ALA A 7 47.86 -27.17 14.25
C ALA A 7 49.16 -27.86 14.69
N VAL A 8 50.28 -27.57 14.02
CA VAL A 8 51.59 -28.13 14.34
C VAL A 8 52.46 -27.09 15.03
N GLY A 9 53.03 -27.41 16.20
CA GLY A 9 53.92 -26.50 16.93
C GLY A 9 55.32 -26.43 16.34
N TRP A 10 55.46 -25.78 15.19
CA TRP A 10 56.75 -25.71 14.45
C TRP A 10 57.90 -25.15 15.29
N SER A 11 57.69 -24.09 16.05
CA SER A 11 58.72 -23.51 16.93
C SER A 11 59.10 -24.45 18.07
N GLY A 12 58.17 -25.31 18.52
CA GLY A 12 58.47 -26.33 19.49
C GLY A 12 59.38 -27.42 18.94
N LYS A 13 59.20 -27.77 17.65
CA LYS A 13 60.10 -28.74 16.99
C LYS A 13 61.52 -28.21 16.85
N ASP A 14 61.71 -26.93 16.52
CA ASP A 14 63.01 -26.29 16.40
C ASP A 14 63.78 -26.27 17.74
N ALA A 15 63.09 -26.22 18.84
CA ALA A 15 63.67 -26.18 20.18
C ALA A 15 64.16 -27.55 20.65
N LEU A 16 63.83 -28.65 19.94
CA LEU A 16 64.28 -29.99 20.28
C LEU A 16 65.76 -30.22 19.95
N ALA A 17 66.42 -31.13 20.67
CA ALA A 17 67.80 -31.57 20.39
C ALA A 17 67.89 -32.21 18.99
N ASP A 18 69.05 -32.09 18.30
CA ASP A 18 69.20 -32.67 16.96
C ASP A 18 69.04 -34.17 16.87
N SER A 19 69.21 -34.84 17.99
CA SER A 19 68.99 -36.32 18.12
C SER A 19 67.53 -36.68 18.39
N ASP A 20 66.65 -35.72 18.63
CA ASP A 20 65.23 -35.96 18.92
C ASP A 20 64.43 -36.27 17.65
N ALA A 21 63.84 -37.49 17.61
CA ALA A 21 63.01 -37.89 16.48
C ALA A 21 61.82 -36.98 16.24
N GLY A 22 61.33 -36.22 17.24
CA GLY A 22 60.25 -35.26 17.13
C GLY A 22 60.68 -33.98 16.43
N LYS A 23 61.97 -33.70 16.25
CA LYS A 23 62.49 -32.54 15.50
C LYS A 23 62.26 -32.65 13.99
N VAL A 24 62.18 -33.87 13.50
CA VAL A 24 61.90 -34.12 12.07
C VAL A 24 60.50 -33.73 11.69
N ILE A 25 60.35 -32.94 10.66
CA ILE A 25 59.04 -32.65 10.10
C ILE A 25 58.57 -33.86 9.30
N SER A 26 57.52 -34.50 9.74
CA SER A 26 56.98 -35.71 9.14
C SER A 26 55.85 -35.40 8.14
N GLY A 27 55.57 -36.32 7.23
CA GLY A 27 54.39 -36.25 6.39
C GLY A 27 53.08 -36.12 7.14
N ALA A 28 53.00 -36.66 8.38
CA ALA A 28 51.83 -36.50 9.25
C ALA A 28 51.68 -35.06 9.73
N ASP A 29 52.77 -34.35 10.04
CA ASP A 29 52.74 -32.93 10.42
C ASP A 29 52.18 -32.09 9.30
N PHE A 30 52.66 -32.30 8.06
CA PHE A 30 52.12 -31.63 6.88
C PHE A 30 50.64 -31.89 6.66
N ASN A 31 50.22 -33.16 6.72
CA ASN A 31 48.79 -33.52 6.57
C ASN A 31 47.92 -32.86 7.64
N THR A 32 48.37 -32.83 8.89
CA THR A 32 47.65 -32.19 9.98
C THR A 32 47.47 -30.68 9.71
N GLU A 33 48.58 -30.00 9.33
CA GLU A 33 48.56 -28.58 9.06
C GLU A 33 47.68 -28.25 7.85
N PHE A 34 47.87 -28.95 6.73
CA PHE A 34 47.07 -28.70 5.51
C PHE A 34 45.59 -29.04 5.71
N THR A 35 45.24 -30.04 6.53
CA THR A 35 43.87 -30.32 6.88
C THR A 35 43.25 -29.18 7.71
N ALA A 36 44.02 -28.59 8.62
CA ALA A 36 43.57 -27.43 9.40
C ALA A 36 43.35 -26.18 8.47
N VAL A 37 44.28 -25.95 7.53
CA VAL A 37 44.15 -24.90 6.52
C VAL A 37 42.91 -25.16 5.65
N GLN A 38 42.75 -26.36 5.12
CA GLN A 38 41.57 -26.75 4.31
C GLN A 38 40.27 -26.51 5.05
N THR A 39 40.20 -26.94 6.32
CA THR A 39 39.03 -26.73 7.16
C THR A 39 38.74 -25.25 7.34
N ALA A 40 39.75 -24.43 7.63
CA ALA A 40 39.60 -23.01 7.79
C ALA A 40 39.16 -22.30 6.49
N VAL A 41 39.70 -22.71 5.34
CA VAL A 41 39.34 -22.17 4.01
C VAL A 41 37.91 -22.58 3.67
N ASN A 42 37.53 -23.84 3.83
CA ASN A 42 36.19 -24.36 3.52
C ASN A 42 35.09 -23.74 4.39
N THR A 43 35.43 -23.09 5.51
CA THR A 43 34.46 -22.32 6.31
C THR A 43 34.31 -20.87 5.84
N LYS A 44 35.05 -20.41 4.83
CA LYS A 44 34.90 -19.08 4.25
C LYS A 44 33.86 -19.10 3.14
N ALA A 45 33.11 -18.03 3.02
CA ALA A 45 32.20 -17.87 1.89
C ALA A 45 33.00 -17.83 0.57
N ASP A 46 32.52 -18.53 -0.45
CA ASP A 46 33.07 -18.44 -1.80
C ASP A 46 32.81 -17.07 -2.38
N LEU A 47 33.89 -16.37 -2.75
CA LEU A 47 33.81 -15.06 -3.41
C LEU A 47 33.16 -15.12 -4.81
N ASN A 48 33.10 -16.32 -5.41
CA ASN A 48 32.51 -16.52 -6.74
C ASN A 48 30.98 -16.79 -6.71
N GLY A 49 30.37 -16.78 -5.54
CA GLY A 49 28.92 -16.89 -5.38
C GLY A 49 28.35 -18.23 -5.83
N SER A 50 28.84 -19.34 -5.26
CA SER A 50 28.26 -20.67 -5.50
C SER A 50 26.79 -20.69 -5.08
N ALA A 51 25.91 -21.20 -5.95
CA ALA A 51 24.47 -21.37 -5.66
C ALA A 51 24.22 -22.38 -4.52
N SER A 52 25.20 -23.21 -4.16
CA SER A 52 25.13 -24.18 -3.06
C SER A 52 25.67 -23.66 -1.72
N GLU A 53 26.34 -22.50 -1.73
CA GLU A 53 26.90 -21.89 -0.52
C GLU A 53 26.15 -20.58 -0.21
N SER A 54 25.57 -20.49 0.98
CA SER A 54 24.90 -19.29 1.47
C SER A 54 25.75 -18.53 2.48
N PHE A 55 26.00 -17.27 2.21
CA PHE A 55 26.56 -16.37 3.21
C PHE A 55 25.46 -15.91 4.17
N SER A 56 25.55 -16.31 5.44
CA SER A 56 24.63 -15.88 6.49
C SER A 56 25.22 -14.72 7.28
N ALA A 57 24.52 -13.60 7.29
CA ALA A 57 24.84 -12.43 8.12
C ALA A 57 23.69 -12.16 9.10
N ALA A 58 24.00 -11.53 10.23
CA ALA A 58 22.96 -11.04 11.13
C ALA A 58 22.15 -9.95 10.43
N THR A 59 20.80 -10.03 10.50
CA THR A 59 19.92 -9.00 9.96
C THR A 59 20.06 -7.72 10.79
N ALA A 60 20.39 -6.61 10.15
CA ALA A 60 20.44 -5.30 10.80
C ALA A 60 19.03 -4.84 11.20
N GLY A 61 18.94 -4.01 12.23
CA GLY A 61 17.68 -3.36 12.60
C GLY A 61 17.16 -2.41 11.51
N SER A 62 15.85 -2.17 11.49
CA SER A 62 15.25 -1.19 10.59
C SER A 62 15.88 0.19 10.79
N GLY A 63 16.15 0.91 9.70
CA GLY A 63 16.77 2.23 9.73
C GLY A 63 18.30 2.22 9.89
N THR A 64 18.96 1.05 9.92
CA THR A 64 20.42 0.95 9.97
C THR A 64 21.02 1.55 8.68
N ASN A 65 21.90 2.54 8.84
CA ASN A 65 22.64 3.19 7.76
C ASN A 65 24.15 3.00 8.00
N THR A 66 24.64 1.80 7.73
CA THR A 66 26.06 1.42 7.89
C THR A 66 26.55 0.69 6.64
N THR A 67 27.85 0.39 6.61
CA THR A 67 28.49 -0.38 5.53
C THR A 67 28.28 -1.90 5.63
N GLN A 68 27.33 -2.35 6.47
CA GLN A 68 27.00 -3.78 6.62
C GLN A 68 26.33 -4.32 5.35
N VAL A 69 26.59 -5.61 5.07
CA VAL A 69 25.89 -6.29 3.96
C VAL A 69 24.40 -6.46 4.33
N ALA A 70 23.52 -5.95 3.49
CA ALA A 70 22.09 -6.13 3.68
C ALA A 70 21.70 -7.60 3.47
N THR A 71 21.03 -8.19 4.45
CA THR A 71 20.42 -9.52 4.28
C THR A 71 19.13 -9.41 3.47
N THR A 72 18.67 -10.51 2.87
CA THR A 72 17.36 -10.55 2.20
C THR A 72 16.23 -10.20 3.17
N ALA A 73 16.32 -10.59 4.43
CA ALA A 73 15.36 -10.20 5.47
C ALA A 73 15.37 -8.70 5.74
N PHE A 74 16.56 -8.06 5.76
CA PHE A 74 16.66 -6.60 5.90
C PHE A 74 16.02 -5.88 4.71
N VAL A 75 16.34 -6.30 3.48
CA VAL A 75 15.74 -5.71 2.26
C VAL A 75 14.23 -5.88 2.25
N GLN A 76 13.74 -7.05 2.64
CA GLN A 76 12.29 -7.29 2.73
C GLN A 76 11.60 -6.45 3.81
N ALA A 77 12.27 -6.15 4.93
CA ALA A 77 11.72 -5.30 5.98
C ALA A 77 11.64 -3.82 5.57
N GLN A 78 12.40 -3.39 4.56
CA GLN A 78 12.43 -2.00 4.06
C GLN A 78 11.40 -1.72 2.95
N TYR A 79 10.33 -2.49 2.86
CA TYR A 79 9.30 -2.25 1.86
C TYR A 79 8.72 -0.84 1.93
N ALA A 80 8.49 -0.27 0.74
CA ALA A 80 7.96 1.08 0.54
C ALA A 80 6.56 1.32 1.16
N TYR A 81 5.88 0.26 1.59
CA TYR A 81 4.51 0.33 2.11
C TYR A 81 4.48 -0.07 3.59
N PRO A 82 4.43 0.89 4.55
CA PRO A 82 4.21 0.57 5.97
C PRO A 82 2.79 -0.01 6.19
N VAL A 83 2.57 -0.62 7.37
CA VAL A 83 1.21 -1.03 7.79
C VAL A 83 0.30 0.19 7.78
N GLY A 84 -0.90 0.05 7.21
CA GLY A 84 -1.85 1.14 6.96
C GLY A 84 -1.69 1.81 5.59
N ALA A 85 -0.60 1.58 4.85
CA ALA A 85 -0.46 2.15 3.51
C ALA A 85 -1.46 1.55 2.52
N ILE A 86 -1.86 2.37 1.54
CA ILE A 86 -2.74 1.98 0.44
C ILE A 86 -1.92 1.88 -0.85
N PHE A 87 -1.94 0.70 -1.45
CA PHE A 87 -1.38 0.43 -2.76
C PHE A 87 -2.47 0.53 -3.83
N THR A 88 -2.21 1.33 -4.86
CA THR A 88 -3.12 1.54 -5.99
C THR A 88 -2.55 0.86 -7.24
N THR A 89 -3.38 0.10 -7.95
CA THR A 89 -2.97 -0.63 -9.16
C THR A 89 -4.11 -0.83 -10.14
N THR A 90 -3.78 -0.95 -11.41
CA THR A 90 -4.70 -1.43 -12.46
C THR A 90 -4.66 -2.95 -12.63
N THR A 91 -3.68 -3.63 -12.01
CA THR A 91 -3.54 -5.08 -12.08
C THR A 91 -4.51 -5.76 -11.11
N ALA A 92 -5.28 -6.72 -11.61
CA ALA A 92 -6.17 -7.55 -10.80
C ALA A 92 -5.36 -8.63 -10.07
N TYR A 93 -5.14 -8.47 -8.78
CA TYR A 93 -4.58 -9.52 -7.93
C TYR A 93 -5.70 -10.37 -7.34
N ALA A 94 -5.58 -11.70 -7.45
CA ALA A 94 -6.62 -12.63 -7.03
C ALA A 94 -6.86 -12.63 -5.51
N ASN A 95 -5.83 -12.36 -4.72
CA ASN A 95 -5.88 -12.39 -3.26
C ASN A 95 -4.66 -11.69 -2.63
N SER A 96 -4.63 -11.60 -1.30
CA SER A 96 -3.52 -11.04 -0.51
C SER A 96 -2.17 -11.66 -0.87
N ALA A 97 -2.08 -12.98 -1.05
CA ALA A 97 -0.82 -13.66 -1.35
C ALA A 97 -0.22 -13.20 -2.70
N ALA A 98 -1.06 -12.94 -3.70
CA ALA A 98 -0.61 -12.42 -4.99
C ALA A 98 -0.06 -10.99 -4.86
N VAL A 99 -0.66 -10.15 -4.01
CA VAL A 99 -0.15 -8.81 -3.71
C VAL A 99 1.18 -8.89 -2.96
N VAL A 100 1.28 -9.75 -1.93
CA VAL A 100 2.52 -10.01 -1.19
C VAL A 100 3.64 -10.42 -2.13
N SER A 101 3.37 -11.32 -3.09
CA SER A 101 4.35 -11.77 -4.07
C SER A 101 4.84 -10.63 -4.97
N ALA A 102 3.98 -9.67 -5.30
CA ALA A 102 4.29 -8.58 -6.22
C ALA A 102 5.04 -7.41 -5.54
N ILE A 103 4.64 -7.02 -4.34
CA ILE A 103 5.12 -5.80 -3.68
C ILE A 103 5.57 -6.02 -2.24
N GLY A 104 5.50 -7.24 -1.72
CA GLY A 104 5.92 -7.60 -0.36
C GLY A 104 4.89 -7.29 0.72
N GLY A 105 5.38 -7.22 1.96
CA GLY A 105 4.53 -7.19 3.15
C GLY A 105 4.07 -8.59 3.54
N THR A 106 3.15 -8.70 4.50
CA THR A 106 2.63 -9.98 4.98
C THR A 106 1.14 -10.15 4.71
N THR A 107 0.35 -9.09 4.87
CA THR A 107 -1.11 -9.17 4.68
C THR A 107 -1.64 -7.91 4.04
N TRP A 108 -2.45 -8.09 3.00
CA TRP A 108 -3.16 -7.03 2.30
C TRP A 108 -4.65 -7.36 2.22
N VAL A 109 -5.49 -6.36 2.33
CA VAL A 109 -6.93 -6.50 2.14
C VAL A 109 -7.41 -5.55 1.05
N ALA A 110 -8.41 -5.96 0.28
CA ALA A 110 -9.06 -5.07 -0.67
C ALA A 110 -9.70 -3.90 0.09
N PHE A 111 -9.55 -2.69 -0.41
CA PHE A 111 -9.95 -1.47 0.29
C PHE A 111 -10.77 -0.56 -0.61
N GLY A 112 -11.72 0.16 -0.03
CA GLY A 112 -12.45 1.25 -0.68
C GLY A 112 -13.21 0.87 -1.96
N ALA A 113 -13.72 -0.36 -2.07
CA ALA A 113 -14.44 -0.81 -3.27
C ALA A 113 -15.61 0.12 -3.62
N GLY A 114 -15.58 0.70 -4.83
CA GLY A 114 -16.58 1.65 -5.32
C GLY A 114 -16.58 3.01 -4.62
N LYS A 115 -15.51 3.36 -3.92
CA LYS A 115 -15.33 4.63 -3.20
C LYS A 115 -14.22 5.47 -3.84
N VAL A 116 -14.33 6.78 -3.72
CA VAL A 116 -13.26 7.74 -3.94
C VAL A 116 -12.57 7.99 -2.60
N LEU A 117 -11.24 8.06 -2.59
CA LEU A 117 -10.49 8.37 -1.38
C LEU A 117 -10.49 9.90 -1.17
N VAL A 118 -10.79 10.31 0.05
CA VAL A 118 -10.78 11.71 0.49
C VAL A 118 -9.77 11.84 1.63
N GLY A 119 -9.08 12.97 1.73
CA GLY A 119 -8.20 13.27 2.85
C GLY A 119 -9.00 13.50 4.13
N LEU A 120 -8.47 13.02 5.27
CA LEU A 120 -9.05 13.29 6.58
C LEU A 120 -8.96 14.79 6.90
N ASP A 121 -10.06 15.37 7.36
CA ASP A 121 -10.14 16.73 7.93
C ASP A 121 -10.83 16.67 9.28
N SER A 122 -10.05 16.79 10.36
CA SER A 122 -10.57 16.75 11.73
C SER A 122 -11.48 17.94 12.09
N GLY A 123 -11.57 18.94 11.24
CA GLY A 123 -12.47 20.09 11.41
C GLY A 123 -13.82 19.93 10.73
N ASP A 124 -13.99 18.92 9.90
CA ASP A 124 -15.22 18.65 9.16
C ASP A 124 -15.81 17.30 9.58
N THR A 125 -17.01 17.31 10.17
CA THR A 125 -17.68 16.12 10.70
C THR A 125 -18.02 15.05 9.67
N ASP A 126 -17.96 15.38 8.37
CA ASP A 126 -18.17 14.42 7.30
C ASP A 126 -16.87 13.67 6.92
N PHE A 127 -15.68 14.13 7.43
CA PHE A 127 -14.36 13.61 7.07
C PHE A 127 -13.40 13.48 8.26
N ASP A 128 -13.89 13.49 9.51
CA ASP A 128 -13.07 13.55 10.73
C ASP A 128 -12.55 12.19 11.20
N THR A 129 -13.11 11.11 10.70
CA THR A 129 -12.77 9.76 11.14
C THR A 129 -12.13 8.95 10.02
N SER A 130 -10.96 8.35 10.30
CA SER A 130 -10.27 7.50 9.33
C SER A 130 -11.14 6.30 8.92
N GLU A 131 -11.20 6.03 7.61
CA GLU A 131 -12.00 4.96 6.98
C GLU A 131 -13.52 5.15 7.05
N GLU A 132 -13.97 6.28 7.48
CA GLU A 132 -15.37 6.67 7.39
C GLU A 132 -15.87 6.63 5.93
N THR A 133 -17.14 6.34 5.74
CA THR A 133 -17.73 6.26 4.41
C THR A 133 -19.00 7.05 4.30
N GLY A 134 -19.12 7.85 3.25
CA GLY A 134 -20.30 8.69 2.99
C GLY A 134 -20.57 8.85 1.51
N GLY A 135 -21.43 9.83 1.22
CA GLY A 135 -21.81 10.21 -0.14
C GLY A 135 -22.80 9.28 -0.82
N SER A 136 -23.30 9.69 -1.97
CA SER A 136 -24.27 8.94 -2.77
C SER A 136 -23.94 9.04 -4.25
N LYS A 137 -24.10 7.93 -4.97
CA LYS A 137 -23.90 7.86 -6.43
C LYS A 137 -25.01 8.57 -7.20
N THR A 138 -26.21 8.62 -6.64
CA THR A 138 -27.37 9.25 -7.25
C THR A 138 -28.10 10.06 -6.20
N HIS A 139 -28.74 11.14 -6.59
CA HIS A 139 -29.53 11.97 -5.71
C HIS A 139 -30.85 12.37 -6.38
N THR A 140 -31.94 12.30 -5.64
CA THR A 140 -33.25 12.84 -6.03
C THR A 140 -33.42 14.16 -5.29
N LEU A 141 -33.59 15.25 -6.02
CA LEU A 141 -33.79 16.56 -5.42
C LEU A 141 -35.05 16.56 -4.55
N THR A 142 -34.91 17.04 -3.35
CA THR A 142 -36.02 17.34 -2.46
C THR A 142 -36.57 18.74 -2.73
N THR A 143 -37.80 19.02 -2.30
CA THR A 143 -38.37 20.37 -2.42
C THR A 143 -37.52 21.42 -1.70
N ALA A 144 -36.89 21.06 -0.60
CA ALA A 144 -36.04 21.98 0.18
C ALA A 144 -34.73 22.35 -0.54
N GLU A 145 -34.26 21.53 -1.48
CA GLU A 145 -33.04 21.76 -2.26
C GLU A 145 -33.28 22.60 -3.51
N MET A 146 -34.52 22.87 -3.86
CA MET A 146 -34.87 23.78 -4.93
C MET A 146 -35.00 25.21 -4.42
N PRO A 147 -34.48 26.22 -5.12
CA PRO A 147 -34.79 27.61 -4.80
C PRO A 147 -36.30 27.87 -4.75
N ALA A 148 -36.74 28.56 -3.71
CA ALA A 148 -38.17 28.94 -3.64
C ALA A 148 -38.55 29.77 -4.85
N HIS A 149 -39.53 29.32 -5.61
CA HIS A 149 -40.05 30.02 -6.78
C HIS A 149 -41.55 29.78 -6.94
N THR A 150 -42.24 30.71 -7.59
CA THR A 150 -43.68 30.62 -7.88
C THR A 150 -43.93 30.97 -9.32
N HIS A 151 -44.93 30.34 -9.90
CA HIS A 151 -45.48 30.72 -11.18
C HIS A 151 -46.94 31.13 -10.96
N SER A 152 -47.29 32.31 -11.41
CA SER A 152 -48.67 32.78 -11.43
C SER A 152 -49.13 33.04 -12.85
N TYR A 153 -50.32 32.67 -13.14
CA TYR A 153 -50.98 33.03 -14.38
C TYR A 153 -52.46 33.36 -14.13
N TYR A 154 -53.04 34.15 -14.97
CA TYR A 154 -54.44 34.45 -14.90
C TYR A 154 -55.23 33.44 -15.70
N LYS A 155 -56.19 32.78 -15.03
CA LYS A 155 -57.12 31.85 -15.64
C LYS A 155 -58.52 32.48 -15.62
N SER A 156 -59.22 32.47 -16.74
CA SER A 156 -60.62 32.84 -16.78
C SER A 156 -61.45 31.82 -16.01
N THR A 157 -62.30 32.28 -15.12
CA THR A 157 -63.15 31.42 -14.27
C THR A 157 -64.52 31.14 -14.93
N THR A 158 -64.85 31.80 -16.01
CA THR A 158 -66.10 31.62 -16.76
C THR A 158 -65.80 31.39 -18.24
N SER A 159 -66.60 30.52 -18.87
CA SER A 159 -66.40 30.08 -20.23
C SER A 159 -66.52 31.23 -21.28
N ASP A 160 -67.02 32.40 -20.88
CA ASP A 160 -67.49 33.38 -21.85
C ASP A 160 -66.92 34.81 -21.77
N ASN A 161 -66.14 35.19 -20.76
CA ASN A 161 -65.68 36.57 -20.72
C ASN A 161 -64.30 36.74 -20.04
N PHE A 162 -63.27 36.65 -20.83
CA PHE A 162 -62.06 37.35 -20.57
C PHE A 162 -62.24 38.80 -21.07
N SER A 163 -62.62 39.70 -20.18
CA SER A 163 -62.68 41.12 -20.55
C SER A 163 -61.56 41.93 -19.94
N ILE A 164 -60.93 42.72 -20.75
CA ILE A 164 -60.05 43.77 -20.32
C ILE A 164 -60.91 45.01 -20.15
N ASP A 165 -60.93 45.57 -18.95
CA ASP A 165 -61.67 46.84 -18.73
C ASP A 165 -60.94 48.02 -19.37
N ASP A 166 -61.61 49.17 -19.41
CA ASP A 166 -61.12 50.42 -20.04
C ASP A 166 -59.81 50.93 -19.41
N THR A 167 -59.36 50.32 -18.28
CA THR A 167 -58.11 50.66 -17.61
C THR A 167 -57.01 49.63 -17.88
N GLY A 168 -57.25 48.60 -18.73
CA GLY A 168 -56.34 47.54 -19.02
C GLY A 168 -56.30 46.44 -17.95
N ARG A 169 -57.27 46.41 -17.03
CA ARG A 169 -57.36 45.40 -15.97
C ARG A 169 -58.12 44.19 -16.46
N VAL A 170 -57.55 43.03 -16.21
CA VAL A 170 -58.18 41.74 -16.49
C VAL A 170 -59.28 41.48 -15.42
N THR A 171 -60.56 41.44 -15.84
CA THR A 171 -61.67 41.11 -14.96
C THR A 171 -62.17 39.70 -15.21
N GLY A 172 -62.58 39.02 -14.11
CA GLY A 172 -63.02 37.63 -14.19
C GLY A 172 -61.92 36.58 -14.14
N ALA A 173 -60.69 37.00 -13.86
CA ALA A 173 -59.56 36.08 -13.72
C ALA A 173 -59.36 35.67 -12.26
N ALA A 174 -59.19 34.38 -12.01
CA ALA A 174 -58.77 33.85 -10.72
C ALA A 174 -57.28 33.55 -10.75
N SER A 175 -56.61 33.74 -9.62
CA SER A 175 -55.24 33.28 -9.45
C SER A 175 -55.22 31.76 -9.54
N ALA A 176 -54.33 31.22 -10.34
CA ALA A 176 -54.14 29.79 -10.50
C ALA A 176 -52.66 29.46 -10.47
N THR A 177 -52.36 28.23 -10.17
CA THR A 177 -50.99 27.68 -10.22
C THR A 177 -50.82 26.76 -11.42
N THR A 178 -49.63 26.70 -11.97
CA THR A 178 -49.32 25.75 -13.03
C THR A 178 -49.42 24.33 -12.51
N GLY A 179 -49.67 23.38 -13.41
CA GLY A 179 -49.53 21.93 -13.07
C GLY A 179 -48.10 21.57 -12.65
N SER A 180 -47.99 20.49 -11.89
CA SER A 180 -46.68 19.94 -11.57
C SER A 180 -45.96 19.43 -12.82
N THR A 181 -44.70 19.73 -12.96
CA THR A 181 -43.84 19.22 -14.03
C THR A 181 -42.56 18.66 -13.41
N GLY A 182 -42.14 17.49 -13.86
CA GLY A 182 -40.99 16.79 -13.38
C GLY A 182 -41.34 15.43 -12.73
N ASP A 183 -40.58 14.41 -13.01
CA ASP A 183 -40.85 13.02 -12.60
C ASP A 183 -40.21 12.64 -11.28
N GLY A 184 -39.43 13.52 -10.63
CA GLY A 184 -38.68 13.23 -9.40
C GLY A 184 -37.58 12.19 -9.60
N GLY A 185 -37.11 12.01 -10.84
CA GLY A 185 -36.05 11.06 -11.14
C GLY A 185 -34.72 11.45 -10.48
N ALA A 186 -33.97 10.44 -10.02
CA ALA A 186 -32.64 10.65 -9.48
C ALA A 186 -31.65 11.04 -10.57
N HIS A 187 -30.79 12.01 -10.30
CA HIS A 187 -29.68 12.37 -11.17
C HIS A 187 -28.36 11.73 -10.73
N ASN A 188 -27.42 11.63 -11.64
CA ASN A 188 -26.09 11.08 -11.40
C ASN A 188 -25.21 12.11 -10.69
N ASN A 189 -24.59 11.69 -9.57
CA ASN A 189 -23.61 12.47 -8.80
C ASN A 189 -22.16 12.05 -9.07
N LEU A 190 -21.92 11.09 -9.99
CA LEU A 190 -20.58 10.62 -10.25
C LEU A 190 -19.81 11.65 -11.09
N GLN A 191 -18.65 12.06 -10.58
CA GLN A 191 -17.64 12.76 -11.36
C GLN A 191 -17.00 11.81 -12.38
N PRO A 192 -16.33 12.31 -13.45
CA PRO A 192 -15.50 11.44 -14.30
C PRO A 192 -14.47 10.67 -13.48
N TYR A 193 -14.34 9.36 -13.69
CA TYR A 193 -13.47 8.50 -12.88
C TYR A 193 -12.79 7.43 -13.74
N ILE A 194 -11.69 6.90 -13.20
CA ILE A 194 -11.03 5.69 -13.68
C ILE A 194 -11.04 4.68 -12.54
N VAL A 195 -11.45 3.45 -12.84
CA VAL A 195 -11.50 2.38 -11.84
C VAL A 195 -10.13 1.74 -11.69
N VAL A 196 -9.67 1.63 -10.45
CA VAL A 196 -8.44 0.97 -10.05
C VAL A 196 -8.70 0.08 -8.84
N TYR A 197 -7.74 -0.78 -8.51
CA TYR A 197 -7.78 -1.59 -7.29
C TYR A 197 -7.01 -0.85 -6.18
N PHE A 198 -7.59 -0.83 -5.00
CA PHE A 198 -6.92 -0.40 -3.77
C PHE A 198 -6.71 -1.60 -2.87
N TRP A 199 -5.50 -1.72 -2.34
CA TRP A 199 -5.11 -2.72 -1.35
C TRP A 199 -4.51 -2.02 -0.15
N LYS A 200 -5.04 -2.27 1.06
CA LYS A 200 -4.52 -1.72 2.31
C LYS A 200 -3.65 -2.76 2.99
N ARG A 201 -2.42 -2.39 3.37
CA ARG A 201 -1.55 -3.26 4.15
C ARG A 201 -2.04 -3.32 5.60
N THR A 202 -2.23 -4.53 6.15
CA THR A 202 -2.71 -4.74 7.53
C THR A 202 -1.67 -5.42 8.43
N ALA A 203 -0.66 -6.05 7.84
CA ALA A 203 0.50 -6.59 8.57
C ALA A 203 1.74 -6.67 7.66
#